data_baad8a1bcd0c08aa9652bf73c810839a
#
_entry.id   baad8a1bcd0c08aa9652bf73c810839a
#
_cell.length_a   1.000
_cell.length_b   1.000
_cell.length_c   1.000
_cell.angle_alpha   90.00
_cell.angle_beta   90.00
_cell.angle_gamma   90.00
#
_symmetry.space_group_name_H-M   'P 1'
#
loop_
_entity.id
_entity.type
_entity.pdbx_description
1 polymer ?
#
loop_
_entity_poly.entity_id
_entity_poly.type
_entity_poly.pdbx_seq_one_letter_code
_entity_poly.pdbx_strand_id
1 'polypeptide(L)'
;MGAQLVAIDGEMLSSENAAYILPGKHTVKLVYHRPSDGFVGPVELQFEAEAGHEYIAKWHYSWSKSYYYFSIEDAENGNVVVSGGETPP
;
A
#
# COMPACT_ATOMS: atom_id res chain seq x y z
N MET A 1 -4.31 -8.58 4.89
CA MET A 1 -5.47 -7.70 4.66
C MET A 1 -5.13 -6.70 3.58
N GLY A 2 -5.98 -6.59 2.57
CA GLY A 2 -5.70 -5.74 1.43
C GLY A 2 -5.99 -4.28 1.69
N ALA A 3 -5.07 -3.40 1.28
CA ALA A 3 -5.32 -1.98 1.17
C ALA A 3 -5.60 -1.67 -0.30
N GLN A 4 -6.30 -0.56 -0.57
CA GLN A 4 -6.56 -0.17 -1.95
C GLN A 4 -5.46 0.73 -2.46
N LEU A 5 -4.95 0.40 -3.65
CA LEU A 5 -4.08 1.28 -4.41
C LEU A 5 -4.97 2.28 -5.14
N VAL A 6 -4.85 3.56 -4.81
CA VAL A 6 -5.67 4.58 -5.46
C VAL A 6 -4.90 5.36 -6.52
N ALA A 7 -3.57 5.37 -6.46
CA ALA A 7 -2.77 6.04 -7.48
C ALA A 7 -1.36 5.46 -7.51
N ILE A 8 -0.74 5.49 -8.69
CA ILE A 8 0.68 5.17 -8.89
C ILE A 8 1.27 6.35 -9.66
N ASP A 9 2.32 6.96 -9.10
CA ASP A 9 3.02 8.11 -9.70
C ASP A 9 2.07 9.23 -10.10
N GLY A 10 1.02 9.44 -9.27
CA GLY A 10 0.05 10.49 -9.52
C GLY A 10 -1.10 10.11 -10.44
N GLU A 11 -1.07 8.93 -11.05
CA GLU A 11 -2.17 8.47 -11.89
C GLU A 11 -3.19 7.70 -11.08
N MET A 12 -4.43 8.15 -11.11
CA MET A 12 -5.53 7.52 -10.37
C MET A 12 -5.86 6.16 -10.95
N LEU A 13 -6.10 5.20 -10.05
CA LEU A 13 -6.47 3.84 -10.42
C LEU A 13 -7.89 3.54 -9.93
N SER A 14 -8.57 2.61 -10.60
CA SER A 14 -9.77 2.02 -10.04
C SER A 14 -9.36 1.03 -8.94
N SER A 15 -10.12 0.97 -7.88
CA SER A 15 -9.95 0.18 -6.66
C SER A 15 -9.20 -1.15 -6.81
N GLU A 16 -7.88 -1.12 -6.70
CA GLU A 16 -7.04 -2.30 -6.79
C GLU A 16 -6.11 -2.38 -5.61
N ASN A 17 -5.73 -3.60 -5.21
CA ASN A 17 -4.74 -3.78 -4.15
C ASN A 17 -3.48 -4.49 -4.62
N ALA A 18 -3.40 -4.82 -5.91
CA ALA A 18 -2.23 -5.42 -6.52
C ALA A 18 -2.08 -4.89 -7.93
N ALA A 19 -0.84 -4.74 -8.39
CA ALA A 19 -0.57 -4.23 -9.73
C ALA A 19 0.82 -4.69 -10.19
N TYR A 20 0.95 -4.86 -11.49
CA TYR A 20 2.26 -4.99 -12.14
C TYR A 20 2.76 -3.59 -12.45
N ILE A 21 3.98 -3.30 -12.03
CA ILE A 21 4.55 -1.97 -12.14
C ILE A 21 5.85 -2.07 -12.93
N LEU A 22 6.13 -1.06 -13.76
CA LEU A 22 7.38 -1.00 -14.50
C LEU A 22 8.56 -0.90 -13.51
N PRO A 23 9.75 -1.40 -13.88
CA PRO A 23 10.90 -1.30 -12.99
C PRO A 23 11.27 0.15 -12.71
N GLY A 24 11.85 0.39 -11.54
CA GLY A 24 12.29 1.69 -11.10
C GLY A 24 11.57 2.17 -9.86
N LYS A 25 11.84 3.42 -9.47
CA LYS A 25 11.26 4.01 -8.27
C LYS A 25 9.84 4.53 -8.55
N HIS A 26 8.91 4.16 -7.69
CA HIS A 26 7.51 4.57 -7.82
C HIS A 26 6.97 5.08 -6.50
N THR A 27 6.03 6.02 -6.59
CA THR A 27 5.25 6.51 -5.45
C THR A 27 3.84 5.98 -5.59
N VAL A 28 3.35 5.30 -4.55
CA VAL A 28 2.00 4.75 -4.55
C VAL A 28 1.18 5.43 -3.45
N LYS A 29 -0.10 5.61 -3.72
CA LYS A 29 -1.05 6.18 -2.76
C LYS A 29 -2.04 5.11 -2.37
N LEU A 30 -2.21 4.91 -1.06
CA LEU A 30 -2.97 3.79 -0.50
C LEU A 30 -4.05 4.28 0.45
N VAL A 31 -5.18 3.57 0.49
CA VAL A 31 -6.21 3.78 1.50
C VAL A 31 -6.70 2.42 2.02
N TYR A 32 -7.27 2.43 3.21
CA TYR A 32 -8.02 1.31 3.77
C TYR A 32 -9.42 1.81 4.13
N HIS A 33 -10.43 1.21 3.52
CA HIS A 33 -11.83 1.54 3.83
C HIS A 33 -12.31 0.71 5.00
N ARG A 34 -12.75 1.39 6.06
CA ARG A 34 -13.29 0.72 7.23
C ARG A 34 -14.69 0.18 6.94
N PRO A 35 -15.05 -1.00 7.48
CA PRO A 35 -16.38 -1.54 7.25
C PRO A 35 -17.51 -0.68 7.79
N SER A 36 -17.29 0.01 8.92
CA SER A 36 -18.36 0.76 9.59
C SER A 36 -18.46 2.19 9.12
N ASP A 37 -17.34 2.88 8.92
CA ASP A 37 -17.34 4.30 8.55
C ASP A 37 -15.97 4.74 8.08
N GLY A 38 -15.94 5.67 7.16
CA GLY A 38 -14.74 6.39 6.77
C GLY A 38 -13.63 5.52 6.21
N PHE A 39 -12.45 6.09 6.19
CA PHE A 39 -11.27 5.38 5.66
C PHE A 39 -10.03 5.87 6.38
N VAL A 40 -8.95 5.07 6.26
CA VAL A 40 -7.62 5.38 6.77
C VAL A 40 -6.75 5.75 5.59
N GLY A 41 -6.06 6.87 5.67
CA GLY A 41 -5.24 7.39 4.59
C GLY A 41 -5.94 8.58 3.92
N PRO A 42 -5.57 8.92 2.68
CA PRO A 42 -4.55 8.25 1.87
C PRO A 42 -3.14 8.50 2.40
N VAL A 43 -2.27 7.53 2.19
CA VAL A 43 -0.86 7.65 2.52
C VAL A 43 -0.04 7.37 1.27
N GLU A 44 1.19 7.91 1.24
CA GLU A 44 2.10 7.69 0.12
C GLU A 44 3.30 6.88 0.57
N LEU A 45 3.67 5.89 -0.22
CA LEU A 45 4.88 5.10 -0.01
C LEU A 45 5.67 5.08 -1.31
N GLN A 46 7.01 5.06 -1.18
CA GLN A 46 7.92 4.98 -2.32
C GLN A 46 8.73 3.69 -2.22
N PHE A 47 8.93 3.03 -3.35
CA PHE A 47 9.74 1.83 -3.38
C PHE A 47 10.33 1.61 -4.78
N GLU A 48 11.38 0.77 -4.82
CA GLU A 48 11.98 0.34 -6.07
C GLU A 48 11.29 -0.93 -6.54
N ALA A 49 10.75 -0.91 -7.77
CA ALA A 49 10.10 -2.07 -8.36
C ALA A 49 11.07 -2.83 -9.26
N GLU A 50 10.98 -4.15 -9.25
CA GLU A 50 11.76 -5.01 -10.12
C GLU A 50 10.92 -5.49 -11.29
N ALA A 51 11.56 -5.68 -12.44
CA ALA A 51 10.87 -6.06 -13.67
C ALA A 51 10.16 -7.41 -13.49
N GLY A 52 8.90 -7.47 -13.93
CA GLY A 52 8.13 -8.70 -13.92
C GLY A 52 7.56 -9.12 -12.58
N HIS A 53 7.78 -8.33 -11.52
CA HIS A 53 7.22 -8.64 -10.20
C HIS A 53 5.88 -7.97 -10.00
N GLU A 54 5.00 -8.64 -9.28
CA GLU A 54 3.73 -8.08 -8.84
C GLU A 54 3.87 -7.60 -7.40
N TYR A 55 3.25 -6.47 -7.07
CA TYR A 55 3.33 -5.91 -5.71
C TYR A 55 1.94 -5.79 -5.13
N ILE A 56 1.82 -6.08 -3.83
CA ILE A 56 0.54 -6.11 -3.13
C ILE A 56 0.59 -5.10 -2.00
N ALA A 57 -0.42 -4.25 -1.93
CA ALA A 57 -0.59 -3.29 -0.85
C ALA A 57 -1.40 -3.92 0.28
N LYS A 58 -0.92 -3.74 1.50
CA LYS A 58 -1.60 -4.26 2.69
C LYS A 58 -1.71 -3.18 3.76
N TRP A 59 -2.76 -3.27 4.58
CA TRP A 59 -2.88 -2.44 5.77
C TRP A 59 -2.69 -3.30 7.01
N HIS A 60 -2.23 -2.66 8.08
CA HIS A 60 -1.97 -3.32 9.35
C HIS A 60 -2.43 -2.43 10.49
N TYR A 61 -2.67 -3.01 11.66
CA TYR A 61 -2.96 -2.26 12.87
C TYR A 61 -1.99 -2.68 13.96
N SER A 62 -1.31 -1.70 14.55
CA SER A 62 -0.40 -1.97 15.67
C SER A 62 -1.13 -1.79 16.99
N TRP A 63 -1.40 -2.88 17.68
CA TRP A 63 -2.08 -2.85 18.98
C TRP A 63 -1.24 -2.17 20.06
N SER A 64 0.09 -2.34 19.99
CA SER A 64 0.98 -1.74 21.00
C SER A 64 1.10 -0.23 20.86
N LYS A 65 0.97 0.30 19.64
CA LYS A 65 1.14 1.73 19.38
C LYS A 65 -0.17 2.41 19.00
N SER A 66 -1.23 1.65 18.81
CA SER A 66 -2.57 2.17 18.50
C SER A 66 -2.60 3.03 17.23
N TYR A 67 -2.01 2.54 16.15
CA TYR A 67 -2.12 3.21 14.86
C TYR A 67 -2.20 2.20 13.72
N TYR A 68 -2.69 2.67 12.58
CA TYR A 68 -2.67 1.93 11.32
C TYR A 68 -1.39 2.24 10.57
N TYR A 69 -0.91 1.26 9.79
CA TYR A 69 0.18 1.49 8.87
C TYR A 69 0.01 0.59 7.65
N PHE A 70 0.80 0.84 6.62
CA PHE A 70 0.67 0.18 5.33
C PHE A 70 1.99 -0.44 4.93
N SER A 71 1.92 -1.46 4.06
CA SER A 71 3.12 -2.06 3.50
C SER A 71 2.88 -2.44 2.05
N ILE A 72 3.98 -2.52 1.30
CA ILE A 72 4.00 -3.10 -0.04
C ILE A 72 4.82 -4.37 0.05
N GLU A 73 4.26 -5.47 -0.45
CA GLU A 73 4.94 -6.77 -0.48
C GLU A 73 5.15 -7.20 -1.91
N ASP A 74 6.32 -7.82 -2.15
CA ASP A 74 6.60 -8.44 -3.42
C ASP A 74 5.88 -9.80 -3.44
N ALA A 75 4.94 -9.96 -4.35
CA ALA A 75 4.12 -11.18 -4.43
C ALA A 75 4.95 -12.42 -4.84
N GLU A 76 6.11 -12.21 -5.46
CA GLU A 76 6.96 -13.33 -5.89
C GLU A 76 7.60 -14.06 -4.72
N ASN A 77 7.96 -13.33 -3.66
CA ASN A 77 8.70 -13.92 -2.54
C ASN A 77 8.09 -13.61 -1.17
N GLY A 78 7.05 -12.79 -1.11
CA GLY A 78 6.39 -12.42 0.15
C GLY A 78 7.14 -11.42 0.99
N ASN A 79 8.24 -10.85 0.50
CA ASN A 79 9.03 -9.90 1.26
C ASN A 79 8.38 -8.51 1.26
N VAL A 80 8.43 -7.85 2.42
CA VAL A 80 8.00 -6.45 2.53
C VAL A 80 9.09 -5.57 1.93
N VAL A 81 8.76 -4.79 0.91
CA VAL A 81 9.73 -3.90 0.27
C VAL A 81 9.70 -2.50 0.86
N VAL A 82 8.58 -2.09 1.43
CA VAL A 82 8.47 -0.81 2.14
C VAL A 82 7.28 -0.89 3.10
N SER A 83 7.37 -0.17 4.22
CA SER A 83 6.24 0.02 5.13
C SER A 83 6.26 1.43 5.68
N GLY A 84 5.09 1.93 6.07
CA GLY A 84 4.96 3.27 6.61
C GLY A 84 3.53 3.76 6.55
N GLY A 85 3.36 5.09 6.50
CA GLY A 85 2.04 5.70 6.44
C GLY A 85 1.28 5.59 7.75
N GLU A 86 1.96 5.74 8.88
CA GLU A 86 1.37 5.60 10.21
C GLU A 86 0.26 6.62 10.42
N THR A 87 -0.94 6.13 10.73
CA THR A 87 -2.13 6.96 10.84
C THR A 87 -2.89 6.61 12.12
N PRO A 88 -3.19 7.59 13.01
CA PRO A 88 -3.99 7.33 14.20
C PRO A 88 -5.39 6.84 13.83
N PRO A 89 -6.01 6.04 14.69
CA PRO A 89 -7.37 5.56 14.44
C PRO A 89 -8.42 6.68 14.45
#